data_156cf0d551642b7117bd2b076e7f86f3
#
_entry.id   156cf0d551642b7117bd2b076e7f86f3
#
_cell.length_a   1.000
_cell.length_b   1.000
_cell.length_c   1.000
_cell.angle_alpha   90.00
_cell.angle_beta   90.00
_cell.angle_gamma   90.00
#
_symmetry.space_group_name_H-M   'P 1'
#
loop_
_entity.id
_entity.type
_entity.pdbx_description
1 polymer ?
#
loop_
_entity_poly.entity_id
_entity_poly.type
_entity_poly.pdbx_seq_one_letter_code
_entity_poly.pdbx_strand_id
1 'polypeptide(L)'
;NNLLQRLGNELSQQEGYQYRFIEVINFKDNDDQEQTLKDISLINNSNQDYFIFYPIGFNNLNLLNDEYQIYLDTYLKKDVLDSEENFKLSHFFEQNRTLILITEGENTQENRRIVAEIEEDPYFFKKQVLLLNDKETEVINILLEADSILEKCQTVISNSESFNQFKKELSDNKINNSALYSLVAKLYEKLPFLTLDIKVQDTQNLTEEIDEALTNNKLLNLKDKLLTIDSDEGFEAYLEELLKKPKEEMNKHD
;
A
#
# COMPACT_ATOMS: atom_id res chain seq x y z
N ASN A 1 8.99 -16.58 3.10
CA ASN A 1 7.80 -17.42 3.02
C ASN A 1 6.97 -17.47 4.30
N ASN A 2 7.59 -17.56 5.45
CA ASN A 2 6.89 -17.63 6.73
C ASN A 2 5.99 -16.41 7.02
N LEU A 3 6.36 -15.20 6.60
CA LEU A 3 5.59 -13.98 6.89
C LEU A 3 4.21 -14.03 6.24
N LEU A 4 4.13 -14.38 4.97
CA LEU A 4 2.86 -14.42 4.23
C LEU A 4 1.94 -15.55 4.71
N GLN A 5 2.52 -16.71 5.01
CA GLN A 5 1.75 -17.82 5.57
C GLN A 5 1.16 -17.46 6.94
N ARG A 6 1.95 -16.81 7.81
CA ARG A 6 1.45 -16.36 9.11
C ARG A 6 0.41 -15.25 8.97
N LEU A 7 0.65 -14.27 8.11
CA LEU A 7 -0.30 -13.20 7.83
C LEU A 7 -1.61 -13.75 7.25
N GLY A 8 -1.53 -14.67 6.29
CA GLY A 8 -2.71 -15.32 5.71
C GLY A 8 -3.50 -16.15 6.73
N ASN A 9 -2.82 -16.91 7.58
CA ASN A 9 -3.46 -17.65 8.67
C ASN A 9 -4.12 -16.72 9.69
N GLU A 10 -3.49 -15.61 10.05
CA GLU A 10 -4.05 -14.63 10.98
C GLU A 10 -5.28 -13.94 10.38
N LEU A 11 -5.22 -13.54 9.11
CA LEU A 11 -6.36 -12.96 8.40
C LEU A 11 -7.53 -13.95 8.28
N SER A 12 -7.26 -15.23 8.03
CA SER A 12 -8.31 -16.26 7.92
C SER A 12 -9.09 -16.50 9.20
N GLN A 13 -8.59 -16.04 10.34
CA GLN A 13 -9.32 -16.06 11.63
C GLN A 13 -10.30 -14.87 11.76
N GLN A 14 -10.18 -13.86 10.89
CA GLN A 14 -11.09 -12.74 10.85
C GLN A 14 -12.30 -13.05 9.95
N GLU A 15 -13.47 -12.56 10.33
CA GLU A 15 -14.68 -12.72 9.54
C GLU A 15 -14.50 -12.09 8.15
N GLY A 16 -14.87 -12.83 7.12
CA GLY A 16 -14.83 -12.36 5.73
C GLY A 16 -13.51 -12.62 4.99
N TYR A 17 -12.52 -13.24 5.62
CA TYR A 17 -11.29 -13.63 4.93
C TYR A 17 -11.18 -15.12 4.74
N GLN A 18 -10.65 -15.52 3.58
CA GLN A 18 -10.26 -16.89 3.27
C GLN A 18 -8.79 -16.91 2.86
N TYR A 19 -8.09 -17.98 3.24
CA TYR A 19 -6.68 -18.16 2.93
C TYR A 19 -6.42 -19.55 2.37
N ARG A 20 -5.56 -19.62 1.34
CA ARG A 20 -5.06 -20.87 0.78
C ARG A 20 -3.57 -20.74 0.48
N PHE A 21 -2.82 -21.77 0.83
CA PHE A 21 -1.41 -21.91 0.48
C PHE A 21 -1.23 -22.99 -0.60
N ILE A 22 -0.45 -22.68 -1.62
CA ILE A 22 -0.08 -23.56 -2.71
C ILE A 22 1.43 -23.73 -2.69
N GLU A 23 1.88 -24.90 -2.31
CA GLU A 23 3.30 -25.18 -2.14
C GLU A 23 4.05 -25.17 -3.48
N VAL A 24 3.49 -25.84 -4.49
CA VAL A 24 4.14 -26.06 -5.79
C VAL A 24 3.13 -26.10 -6.93
N ILE A 25 3.43 -25.38 -8.00
CA ILE A 25 2.78 -25.51 -9.30
C ILE A 25 3.84 -25.91 -10.32
N ASN A 26 3.68 -27.07 -10.95
CA ASN A 26 4.56 -27.52 -12.02
C ASN A 26 3.90 -27.28 -13.38
N PHE A 27 4.66 -26.77 -14.32
CA PHE A 27 4.22 -26.54 -15.70
C PHE A 27 5.38 -26.73 -16.67
N LYS A 28 5.08 -26.76 -17.95
CA LYS A 28 6.08 -26.73 -19.04
C LYS A 28 6.02 -25.37 -19.70
N ASP A 29 7.17 -24.74 -19.91
CA ASP A 29 7.29 -23.49 -20.64
C ASP A 29 7.15 -23.67 -22.15
N ASN A 30 7.29 -22.61 -22.92
CA ASN A 30 7.16 -22.63 -24.37
C ASN A 30 8.25 -23.46 -25.07
N ASP A 31 9.36 -23.71 -24.40
CA ASP A 31 10.47 -24.56 -24.86
C ASP A 31 10.36 -26.01 -24.36
N ASP A 32 9.19 -26.41 -23.83
CA ASP A 32 8.89 -27.74 -23.25
C ASP A 32 9.77 -28.09 -22.04
N GLN A 33 10.36 -27.08 -21.36
CA GLN A 33 11.16 -27.26 -20.16
C GLN A 33 10.24 -27.27 -18.92
N GLU A 34 10.54 -28.15 -17.97
CA GLU A 34 9.82 -28.20 -16.69
C GLU A 34 10.18 -26.99 -15.85
N GLN A 35 9.17 -26.21 -15.49
CA GLN A 35 9.24 -25.03 -14.63
C GLN A 35 8.39 -25.22 -13.38
N THR A 36 8.70 -24.48 -12.34
CA THR A 36 8.02 -24.60 -11.06
C THR A 36 7.80 -23.23 -10.42
N LEU A 37 6.55 -22.93 -10.05
CA LEU A 37 6.22 -21.81 -9.15
C LEU A 37 6.05 -22.38 -7.74
N LYS A 38 6.55 -21.69 -6.73
CA LYS A 38 6.54 -22.16 -5.33
C LYS A 38 5.98 -21.12 -4.39
N ASP A 39 5.44 -21.61 -3.28
CA ASP A 39 5.10 -20.81 -2.10
C ASP A 39 4.07 -19.71 -2.38
N ILE A 40 3.08 -20.00 -3.20
CA ILE A 40 2.03 -19.04 -3.56
C ILE A 40 0.98 -19.02 -2.44
N SER A 41 0.64 -17.82 -2.01
CA SER A 41 -0.42 -17.60 -1.02
C SER A 41 -1.59 -16.85 -1.64
N LEU A 42 -2.80 -17.35 -1.44
CA LEU A 42 -4.04 -16.71 -1.86
C LEU A 42 -4.81 -16.20 -0.65
N ILE A 43 -5.23 -14.96 -0.71
CA ILE A 43 -6.15 -14.34 0.25
C ILE A 43 -7.35 -13.80 -0.52
N ASN A 44 -8.54 -14.07 -0.02
CA ASN A 44 -9.80 -13.51 -0.52
C ASN A 44 -10.50 -12.79 0.64
N ASN A 45 -11.05 -11.61 0.39
CA ASN A 45 -11.84 -10.87 1.37
C ASN A 45 -13.36 -10.91 1.05
N SER A 46 -14.18 -10.42 1.97
CA SER A 46 -15.63 -10.35 1.84
C SER A 46 -16.11 -9.52 0.64
N ASN A 47 -15.27 -8.60 0.15
CA ASN A 47 -15.55 -7.78 -1.04
C ASN A 47 -15.24 -8.51 -2.35
N GLN A 48 -14.83 -9.78 -2.26
CA GLN A 48 -14.41 -10.61 -3.40
C GLN A 48 -13.17 -10.07 -4.13
N ASP A 49 -12.27 -9.38 -3.40
CA ASP A 49 -10.95 -9.05 -3.88
C ASP A 49 -10.01 -10.23 -3.60
N TYR A 50 -9.20 -10.57 -4.58
CA TYR A 50 -8.26 -11.68 -4.53
C TYR A 50 -6.84 -11.16 -4.56
N PHE A 51 -6.06 -11.55 -3.57
CA PHE A 51 -4.65 -11.20 -3.46
C PHE A 51 -3.82 -12.47 -3.59
N ILE A 52 -2.95 -12.49 -4.60
CA ILE A 52 -2.09 -13.61 -4.93
C ILE A 52 -0.67 -13.18 -4.63
N PHE A 53 -0.05 -13.78 -3.64
CA PHE A 53 1.33 -13.49 -3.26
C PHE A 53 2.25 -14.52 -3.89
N TYR A 54 3.25 -14.04 -4.60
CA TYR A 54 4.25 -14.88 -5.22
C TYR A 54 5.66 -14.37 -4.93
N PRO A 55 6.45 -15.10 -4.13
CA PRO A 55 7.86 -14.80 -3.94
C PRO A 55 8.65 -15.17 -5.19
N ILE A 56 9.37 -14.21 -5.75
CA ILE A 56 10.14 -14.37 -6.99
C ILE A 56 11.51 -13.70 -6.86
N GLY A 57 12.55 -14.32 -7.41
CA GLY A 57 13.86 -13.68 -7.50
C GLY A 57 13.83 -12.47 -8.42
N PHE A 58 14.50 -11.38 -8.05
CA PHE A 58 14.50 -10.13 -8.80
C PHE A 58 14.85 -10.32 -10.29
N ASN A 59 15.86 -11.16 -10.58
CA ASN A 59 16.29 -11.46 -11.94
C ASN A 59 15.24 -12.20 -12.79
N ASN A 60 14.22 -12.77 -12.13
CA ASN A 60 13.15 -13.52 -12.79
C ASN A 60 11.87 -12.69 -12.98
N LEU A 61 11.86 -11.42 -12.57
CA LEU A 61 10.68 -10.56 -12.74
C LEU A 61 10.24 -10.43 -14.19
N ASN A 62 11.18 -10.36 -15.13
CA ASN A 62 10.86 -10.29 -16.57
C ASN A 62 10.17 -11.57 -17.08
N LEU A 63 10.57 -12.74 -16.56
CA LEU A 63 9.95 -14.03 -16.95
C LEU A 63 8.48 -14.11 -16.52
N LEU A 64 8.10 -13.36 -15.50
CA LEU A 64 6.71 -13.30 -15.08
C LEU A 64 5.81 -12.76 -16.19
N ASN A 65 6.19 -11.65 -16.82
CA ASN A 65 5.38 -11.02 -17.87
C ASN A 65 5.29 -11.89 -19.13
N ASP A 66 6.34 -12.62 -19.45
CA ASP A 66 6.38 -13.40 -20.67
C ASP A 66 5.58 -14.71 -20.56
N GLU A 67 5.71 -15.44 -19.45
CA GLU A 67 5.18 -16.80 -19.37
C GLU A 67 4.46 -17.13 -18.04
N TYR A 68 5.09 -16.82 -16.89
CA TYR A 68 4.65 -17.35 -15.60
C TYR A 68 3.24 -16.90 -15.20
N GLN A 69 2.84 -15.69 -15.55
CA GLN A 69 1.50 -15.20 -15.25
C GLN A 69 0.40 -15.97 -15.99
N ILE A 70 0.67 -16.46 -17.22
CA ILE A 70 -0.28 -17.26 -18.01
C ILE A 70 -0.53 -18.59 -17.32
N TYR A 71 0.54 -19.25 -16.87
CA TYR A 71 0.45 -20.53 -16.19
C TYR A 71 -0.20 -20.38 -14.81
N LEU A 72 0.15 -19.35 -14.08
CA LEU A 72 -0.47 -19.03 -12.80
C LEU A 72 -1.99 -18.80 -12.95
N ASP A 73 -2.38 -17.98 -13.93
CA ASP A 73 -3.80 -17.72 -14.22
C ASP A 73 -4.55 -19.00 -14.57
N THR A 74 -3.98 -19.81 -15.46
CA THR A 74 -4.59 -21.08 -15.90
C THR A 74 -4.74 -22.06 -14.73
N TYR A 75 -3.71 -22.19 -13.89
CA TYR A 75 -3.74 -23.06 -12.73
C TYR A 75 -4.81 -22.60 -11.73
N LEU A 76 -4.84 -21.31 -11.38
CA LEU A 76 -5.81 -20.78 -10.43
C LEU A 76 -7.24 -21.00 -10.91
N LYS A 77 -7.52 -20.80 -12.20
CA LYS A 77 -8.85 -21.02 -12.76
C LYS A 77 -9.24 -22.49 -12.76
N LYS A 78 -8.33 -23.38 -13.04
CA LYS A 78 -8.62 -24.81 -13.18
C LYS A 78 -8.64 -25.53 -11.83
N ASP A 79 -7.54 -25.45 -11.08
CA ASP A 79 -7.36 -26.28 -9.89
C ASP A 79 -8.02 -25.70 -8.64
N VAL A 80 -8.14 -24.38 -8.55
CA VAL A 80 -8.81 -23.75 -7.41
C VAL A 80 -10.32 -23.72 -7.58
N LEU A 81 -10.83 -23.56 -8.81
CA LEU A 81 -12.28 -23.65 -9.10
C LEU A 81 -12.82 -25.08 -8.88
N ASP A 82 -12.03 -26.09 -9.24
CA ASP A 82 -12.45 -27.49 -9.17
C ASP A 82 -12.25 -28.11 -7.78
N SER A 83 -11.59 -27.41 -6.85
CA SER A 83 -11.36 -27.93 -5.50
C SER A 83 -12.61 -27.83 -4.63
N GLU A 84 -12.96 -28.93 -3.95
CA GLU A 84 -14.02 -28.98 -2.94
C GLU A 84 -13.64 -28.26 -1.62
N GLU A 85 -12.45 -27.63 -1.56
CA GLU A 85 -11.95 -26.95 -0.39
C GLU A 85 -12.70 -25.63 -0.12
N ASN A 86 -12.56 -25.12 1.10
CA ASN A 86 -13.25 -23.93 1.60
C ASN A 86 -12.89 -22.59 0.90
N PHE A 87 -12.01 -22.61 -0.09
CA PHE A 87 -11.62 -21.45 -0.87
C PHE A 87 -12.27 -21.50 -2.24
N LYS A 88 -13.26 -20.63 -2.47
CA LYS A 88 -13.99 -20.58 -3.74
C LYS A 88 -13.67 -19.31 -4.49
N LEU A 89 -13.32 -19.45 -5.77
CA LEU A 89 -13.25 -18.32 -6.68
C LEU A 89 -14.67 -17.95 -7.15
N SER A 90 -15.01 -16.67 -7.05
CA SER A 90 -16.25 -16.16 -7.62
C SER A 90 -16.07 -15.79 -9.10
N HIS A 91 -17.18 -15.50 -9.79
CA HIS A 91 -17.15 -15.00 -11.16
C HIS A 91 -16.47 -13.61 -11.29
N PHE A 92 -16.21 -12.92 -10.18
CA PHE A 92 -15.45 -11.65 -10.15
C PHE A 92 -13.94 -11.86 -10.05
N PHE A 93 -13.45 -13.10 -9.94
CA PHE A 93 -12.02 -13.38 -9.78
C PHE A 93 -11.17 -12.70 -10.86
N GLU A 94 -11.59 -12.77 -12.12
CA GLU A 94 -10.83 -12.18 -13.23
C GLU A 94 -10.74 -10.65 -13.17
N GLN A 95 -11.71 -9.99 -12.56
CA GLN A 95 -11.78 -8.54 -12.48
C GLN A 95 -11.10 -7.97 -11.23
N ASN A 96 -11.11 -8.73 -10.12
CA ASN A 96 -10.73 -8.27 -8.79
C ASN A 96 -9.49 -9.00 -8.26
N ARG A 97 -8.52 -9.30 -9.11
CA ARG A 97 -7.31 -10.02 -8.72
C ARG A 97 -6.07 -9.16 -8.80
N THR A 98 -5.30 -9.15 -7.72
CA THR A 98 -4.03 -8.46 -7.60
C THR A 98 -2.91 -9.47 -7.34
N LEU A 99 -1.89 -9.48 -8.20
CA LEU A 99 -0.68 -10.26 -8.01
C LEU A 99 0.35 -9.40 -7.29
N ILE A 100 0.74 -9.84 -6.10
CA ILE A 100 1.73 -9.19 -5.26
C ILE A 100 3.02 -10.00 -5.32
N LEU A 101 4.00 -9.46 -6.02
CA LEU A 101 5.32 -10.06 -6.17
C LEU A 101 6.21 -9.61 -5.03
N ILE A 102 6.86 -10.57 -4.38
CA ILE A 102 7.78 -10.28 -3.31
C ILE A 102 9.18 -10.65 -3.78
N THR A 103 10.05 -9.68 -3.78
CA THR A 103 11.40 -9.86 -4.29
C THR A 103 12.42 -9.10 -3.44
N GLU A 104 13.63 -9.61 -3.39
CA GLU A 104 14.76 -8.99 -2.71
C GLU A 104 15.60 -8.22 -3.72
N GLY A 105 15.99 -7.00 -3.36
CA GLY A 105 16.85 -6.17 -4.19
C GLY A 105 17.02 -4.76 -3.66
N GLU A 106 18.10 -4.12 -4.08
CA GLU A 106 18.40 -2.74 -3.71
C GLU A 106 17.44 -1.75 -4.38
N ASN A 107 17.11 -0.68 -3.67
CA ASN A 107 16.22 0.38 -4.17
C ASN A 107 16.99 1.36 -5.08
N THR A 108 17.63 0.86 -6.14
CA THR A 108 18.32 1.67 -7.15
C THR A 108 17.34 2.29 -8.13
N GLN A 109 17.78 3.30 -8.90
CA GLN A 109 16.95 3.88 -9.95
C GLN A 109 16.59 2.87 -11.04
N GLU A 110 17.52 1.98 -11.38
CA GLU A 110 17.32 0.92 -12.38
C GLU A 110 16.28 -0.10 -11.90
N ASN A 111 16.42 -0.58 -10.67
CA ASN A 111 15.47 -1.55 -10.08
C ASN A 111 14.07 -0.95 -9.96
N ARG A 112 13.95 0.33 -9.57
CA ARG A 112 12.65 1.02 -9.55
C ARG A 112 12.00 1.12 -10.93
N ARG A 113 12.80 1.29 -11.98
CA ARG A 113 12.27 1.30 -13.35
C ARG A 113 11.71 -0.07 -13.73
N ILE A 114 12.44 -1.16 -13.44
CA ILE A 114 11.97 -2.53 -13.68
C ILE A 114 10.67 -2.79 -12.92
N VAL A 115 10.62 -2.40 -11.65
CA VAL A 115 9.41 -2.54 -10.81
C VAL A 115 8.23 -1.79 -11.43
N ALA A 116 8.44 -0.54 -11.87
CA ALA A 116 7.39 0.25 -12.50
C ALA A 116 6.90 -0.39 -13.82
N GLU A 117 7.80 -0.90 -14.66
CA GLU A 117 7.45 -1.62 -15.89
C GLU A 117 6.56 -2.84 -15.61
N ILE A 118 6.82 -3.56 -14.52
CA ILE A 118 5.99 -4.71 -14.10
C ILE A 118 4.62 -4.25 -13.57
N GLU A 119 4.59 -3.22 -12.73
CA GLU A 119 3.33 -2.72 -12.15
C GLU A 119 2.42 -2.04 -13.18
N GLU A 120 2.99 -1.45 -14.22
CA GLU A 120 2.25 -0.80 -15.31
C GLU A 120 1.74 -1.79 -16.38
N ASP A 121 2.21 -3.05 -16.38
CA ASP A 121 1.71 -4.06 -17.31
C ASP A 121 0.26 -4.43 -17.00
N PRO A 122 -0.69 -4.19 -17.94
CA PRO A 122 -2.14 -4.34 -17.67
C PRO A 122 -2.66 -5.78 -17.85
N TYR A 123 -1.81 -6.73 -18.27
CA TYR A 123 -2.26 -8.06 -18.66
C TYR A 123 -2.42 -8.99 -17.45
N PHE A 124 -3.41 -9.86 -17.50
CA PHE A 124 -3.77 -10.91 -16.56
C PHE A 124 -4.12 -10.44 -15.14
N PHE A 125 -3.24 -9.73 -14.46
CA PHE A 125 -3.39 -9.31 -13.06
C PHE A 125 -3.09 -7.82 -12.91
N LYS A 126 -3.76 -7.16 -11.96
CA LYS A 126 -3.19 -5.95 -11.39
C LYS A 126 -1.94 -6.36 -10.60
N LYS A 127 -0.79 -5.77 -10.89
CA LYS A 127 0.47 -6.13 -10.27
C LYS A 127 0.93 -5.12 -9.24
N GLN A 128 1.53 -5.61 -8.17
CA GLN A 128 2.22 -4.82 -7.16
C GLN A 128 3.54 -5.53 -6.84
N VAL A 129 4.62 -4.79 -6.72
CA VAL A 129 5.93 -5.35 -6.39
C VAL A 129 6.38 -4.86 -5.02
N LEU A 130 6.54 -5.77 -4.09
CA LEU A 130 7.14 -5.52 -2.78
C LEU A 130 8.65 -5.80 -2.89
N LEU A 131 9.42 -4.75 -3.22
CA LEU A 131 10.87 -4.81 -3.28
C LEU A 131 11.45 -4.58 -1.88
N LEU A 132 12.10 -5.62 -1.33
CA LEU A 132 12.73 -5.62 -0.01
C LEU A 132 14.24 -5.54 -0.14
N ASN A 133 14.88 -4.60 0.55
CA ASN A 133 16.32 -4.58 0.67
C ASN A 133 16.81 -5.50 1.80
N ASP A 134 18.12 -5.75 1.88
CA ASP A 134 18.72 -6.67 2.85
C ASP A 134 18.29 -6.34 4.30
N LYS A 135 18.26 -5.07 4.67
CA LYS A 135 17.89 -4.64 6.04
C LYS A 135 16.41 -4.90 6.35
N GLU A 136 15.52 -4.70 5.38
CA GLU A 136 14.11 -5.00 5.53
C GLU A 136 13.89 -6.52 5.64
N THR A 137 14.66 -7.30 4.90
CA THR A 137 14.63 -8.77 4.99
C THR A 137 15.12 -9.26 6.35
N GLU A 138 16.17 -8.67 6.90
CA GLU A 138 16.70 -9.02 8.24
C GLU A 138 15.68 -8.78 9.37
N VAL A 139 14.87 -7.72 9.26
CA VAL A 139 13.88 -7.37 10.31
C VAL A 139 12.55 -8.10 10.19
N ILE A 140 12.33 -8.90 9.14
CA ILE A 140 11.11 -9.72 8.99
C ILE A 140 10.89 -10.61 10.22
N ASN A 141 11.95 -11.13 10.81
CA ASN A 141 11.86 -11.97 12.01
C ASN A 141 11.18 -11.27 13.19
N ILE A 142 11.29 -9.96 13.32
CA ILE A 142 10.61 -9.18 14.37
C ILE A 142 9.07 -9.27 14.21
N LEU A 143 8.57 -9.31 12.97
CA LEU A 143 7.15 -9.52 12.71
C LEU A 143 6.76 -10.99 12.92
N LEU A 144 7.64 -11.92 12.56
CA LEU A 144 7.40 -13.35 12.75
C LEU A 144 7.41 -13.79 14.21
N GLU A 145 8.13 -13.12 15.10
CA GLU A 145 8.16 -13.40 16.54
C GLU A 145 7.01 -12.76 17.31
N ALA A 146 6.26 -11.84 16.68
CA ALA A 146 5.12 -11.21 17.33
C ALA A 146 3.95 -12.19 17.50
N ASP A 147 3.16 -12.03 18.56
CA ASP A 147 1.93 -12.81 18.77
C ASP A 147 0.92 -12.57 17.63
N SER A 148 0.75 -11.33 17.21
CA SER A 148 -0.04 -10.90 16.07
C SER A 148 0.80 -10.00 15.15
N ILE A 149 0.89 -10.37 13.88
CA ILE A 149 1.59 -9.58 12.85
C ILE A 149 0.81 -8.29 12.58
N LEU A 150 -0.51 -8.35 12.49
CA LEU A 150 -1.38 -7.21 12.22
C LEU A 150 -1.28 -6.15 13.33
N GLU A 151 -1.37 -6.55 14.59
CA GLU A 151 -1.22 -5.63 15.73
C GLU A 151 0.20 -5.04 15.79
N LYS A 152 1.21 -5.84 15.49
CA LYS A 152 2.59 -5.36 15.44
C LYS A 152 2.79 -4.32 14.33
N CYS A 153 2.28 -4.58 13.14
CA CYS A 153 2.31 -3.63 12.03
C CYS A 153 1.59 -2.32 12.40
N GLN A 154 0.38 -2.41 12.98
CA GLN A 154 -0.38 -1.26 13.46
C GLN A 154 0.39 -0.45 14.51
N THR A 155 1.03 -1.12 15.47
CA THR A 155 1.85 -0.47 16.50
C THR A 155 3.05 0.26 15.90
N VAL A 156 3.75 -0.36 14.95
CA VAL A 156 4.94 0.22 14.31
C VAL A 156 4.57 1.44 13.48
N ILE A 157 3.54 1.33 12.63
CA ILE A 157 3.17 2.43 11.71
C ILE A 157 2.56 3.63 12.46
N SER A 158 1.88 3.41 13.56
CA SER A 158 1.26 4.46 14.39
C SER A 158 2.24 5.12 15.36
N ASN A 159 3.49 4.62 15.46
CA ASN A 159 4.47 5.16 16.39
C ASN A 159 5.17 6.39 15.81
N SER A 160 4.88 7.56 16.39
CA SER A 160 5.43 8.85 15.93
C SER A 160 6.96 8.95 16.10
N GLU A 161 7.54 8.29 17.10
CA GLU A 161 8.98 8.26 17.32
C GLU A 161 9.69 7.45 16.22
N SER A 162 9.17 6.26 15.89
CA SER A 162 9.65 5.43 14.78
C SER A 162 9.57 6.17 13.44
N PHE A 163 8.47 6.89 13.19
CA PHE A 163 8.33 7.75 12.02
C PHE A 163 9.36 8.87 11.97
N ASN A 164 9.57 9.56 13.08
CA ASN A 164 10.55 10.65 13.16
C ASN A 164 11.99 10.16 12.97
N GLN A 165 12.32 8.97 13.49
CA GLN A 165 13.61 8.32 13.23
C GLN A 165 13.77 7.99 11.75
N PHE A 166 12.76 7.35 11.14
CA PHE A 166 12.74 7.05 9.70
C PHE A 166 12.99 8.30 8.85
N LYS A 167 12.31 9.40 9.14
CA LYS A 167 12.51 10.69 8.43
C LYS A 167 13.94 11.24 8.58
N LYS A 168 14.52 11.16 9.78
CA LYS A 168 15.90 11.61 10.04
C LYS A 168 16.93 10.77 9.28
N GLU A 169 16.75 9.44 9.28
CA GLU A 169 17.67 8.54 8.60
C GLU A 169 17.60 8.69 7.07
N LEU A 170 16.42 8.98 6.52
CA LEU A 170 16.28 9.35 5.09
C LEU A 170 17.07 10.62 4.75
N SER A 171 17.07 11.64 5.64
CA SER A 171 17.80 12.89 5.42
C SER A 171 19.31 12.73 5.55
N ASP A 172 19.76 11.84 6.44
CA ASP A 172 21.19 11.65 6.78
C ASP A 172 21.87 10.52 5.98
N ASN A 173 21.15 9.85 5.08
CA ASN A 173 21.58 8.64 4.38
C ASN A 173 22.05 7.50 5.33
N LYS A 174 21.59 7.50 6.57
CA LYS A 174 21.91 6.48 7.59
C LYS A 174 20.72 5.57 7.81
N ILE A 175 20.68 4.44 7.14
CA ILE A 175 19.50 3.54 7.06
C ILE A 175 19.63 2.39 8.07
N ASN A 176 19.86 2.59 9.37
CA ASN A 176 20.08 1.44 10.25
C ASN A 176 18.92 1.10 11.22
N ASN A 177 18.11 2.05 11.69
CA ASN A 177 17.09 1.77 12.71
C ASN A 177 15.65 1.87 12.19
N SER A 178 15.47 2.31 10.95
CA SER A 178 14.16 2.52 10.34
C SER A 178 13.68 1.36 9.46
N ALA A 179 14.45 0.29 9.33
CA ALA A 179 14.14 -0.82 8.43
C ALA A 179 12.78 -1.47 8.74
N LEU A 180 12.44 -1.65 10.02
CA LEU A 180 11.15 -2.20 10.42
C LEU A 180 9.99 -1.24 10.05
N TYR A 181 10.17 0.07 10.28
CA TYR A 181 9.17 1.06 9.88
C TYR A 181 9.02 1.09 8.36
N SER A 182 10.13 1.08 7.61
CA SER A 182 10.15 1.02 6.15
C SER A 182 9.42 -0.21 5.62
N LEU A 183 9.74 -1.39 6.17
CA LEU A 183 9.07 -2.64 5.81
C LEU A 183 7.55 -2.56 6.04
N VAL A 184 7.13 -2.12 7.23
CA VAL A 184 5.71 -2.02 7.57
C VAL A 184 5.01 -0.96 6.70
N ALA A 185 5.64 0.17 6.44
CA ALA A 185 5.09 1.19 5.55
C ALA A 185 4.87 0.65 4.12
N LYS A 186 5.83 -0.12 3.58
CA LYS A 186 5.67 -0.81 2.28
C LYS A 186 4.54 -1.83 2.31
N LEU A 187 4.36 -2.58 3.41
CA LEU A 187 3.22 -3.49 3.55
C LEU A 187 1.89 -2.73 3.46
N TYR A 188 1.73 -1.63 4.19
CA TYR A 188 0.51 -0.80 4.10
C TYR A 188 0.32 -0.16 2.73
N GLU A 189 1.39 0.21 2.04
CA GLU A 189 1.32 0.76 0.67
C GLU A 189 0.86 -0.28 -0.35
N LYS A 190 1.35 -1.51 -0.25
CA LYS A 190 1.16 -2.55 -1.27
C LYS A 190 0.04 -3.55 -0.97
N LEU A 191 -0.40 -3.64 0.29
CA LEU A 191 -1.43 -4.57 0.75
C LEU A 191 -2.71 -3.81 1.12
N PRO A 192 -3.66 -3.64 0.18
CA PRO A 192 -4.82 -2.76 0.38
C PRO A 192 -5.82 -3.27 1.45
N PHE A 193 -5.70 -4.51 1.90
CA PHE A 193 -6.48 -5.05 3.01
C PHE A 193 -5.91 -4.68 4.39
N LEU A 194 -4.69 -4.15 4.46
CA LEU A 194 -4.17 -3.57 5.70
C LEU A 194 -4.74 -2.16 5.87
N THR A 195 -5.63 -1.99 6.84
CA THR A 195 -6.23 -0.71 7.17
C THR A 195 -5.59 -0.12 8.42
N LEU A 196 -5.39 1.20 8.42
CA LEU A 196 -4.92 1.92 9.60
C LEU A 196 -6.09 2.18 10.55
N ASP A 197 -6.02 1.66 11.77
CA ASP A 197 -6.93 2.05 12.85
C ASP A 197 -6.53 3.43 13.36
N ILE A 198 -7.12 4.46 12.78
CA ILE A 198 -6.95 5.82 13.25
C ILE A 198 -7.91 6.03 14.42
N LYS A 199 -7.37 6.08 15.65
CA LYS A 199 -8.17 6.49 16.81
C LYS A 199 -8.50 7.97 16.66
N VAL A 200 -9.75 8.25 16.35
CA VAL A 200 -10.28 9.62 16.13
C VAL A 200 -9.97 10.58 17.31
N GLN A 201 -9.64 10.04 18.49
CA GLN A 201 -9.32 10.83 19.68
C GLN A 201 -7.96 11.58 19.59
N ASP A 202 -7.04 11.14 18.72
CA ASP A 202 -5.72 11.77 18.54
C ASP A 202 -5.61 12.58 17.24
N THR A 203 -6.63 12.59 16.41
CA THR A 203 -6.69 13.47 15.24
C THR A 203 -7.12 14.84 15.72
N GLN A 204 -6.17 15.74 15.95
CA GLN A 204 -6.49 17.17 15.97
C GLN A 204 -7.27 17.44 14.70
N ASN A 205 -8.45 18.02 14.86
CA ASN A 205 -9.29 18.34 13.71
C ASN A 205 -8.55 19.38 12.88
N LEU A 206 -8.00 18.97 11.74
CA LEU A 206 -7.21 19.85 10.87
C LEU A 206 -7.96 21.15 10.55
N THR A 207 -9.30 21.11 10.48
CA THR A 207 -10.14 22.28 10.30
C THR A 207 -10.04 23.22 11.50
N GLU A 208 -10.02 22.70 12.72
CA GLU A 208 -9.87 23.51 13.93
C GLU A 208 -8.47 24.14 14.02
N GLU A 209 -7.41 23.39 13.69
CA GLU A 209 -6.04 23.92 13.63
C GLU A 209 -5.91 25.04 12.57
N ILE A 210 -6.50 24.82 11.38
CA ILE A 210 -6.51 25.83 10.32
C ILE A 210 -7.28 27.06 10.79
N ASP A 211 -8.45 26.90 11.38
CA ASP A 211 -9.27 28.02 11.85
C ASP A 211 -8.60 28.78 13.00
N GLU A 212 -7.91 28.07 13.89
CA GLU A 212 -7.10 28.69 14.94
C GLU A 212 -5.91 29.48 14.37
N ALA A 213 -5.19 28.88 13.40
CA ALA A 213 -4.10 29.56 12.71
C ALA A 213 -4.58 30.81 11.93
N LEU A 214 -5.74 30.71 11.26
CA LEU A 214 -6.35 31.84 10.55
C LEU A 214 -6.84 32.93 11.50
N THR A 215 -7.39 32.54 12.65
CA THR A 215 -7.82 33.47 13.71
C THR A 215 -6.63 34.24 14.27
N ASN A 216 -5.55 33.53 14.61
CA ASN A 216 -4.30 34.13 15.12
C ASN A 216 -3.67 35.12 14.13
N ASN A 217 -3.85 34.89 12.83
CA ASN A 217 -3.38 35.78 11.77
C ASN A 217 -4.46 36.79 11.28
N LYS A 218 -5.62 36.86 11.94
CA LYS A 218 -6.74 37.73 11.57
C LYS A 218 -7.29 37.50 10.14
N LEU A 219 -7.18 36.28 9.64
CA LEU A 219 -7.55 35.87 8.28
C LEU A 219 -8.85 35.07 8.20
N LEU A 220 -9.49 34.70 9.33
CA LEU A 220 -10.69 33.89 9.35
C LEU A 220 -11.84 34.49 8.55
N ASN A 221 -12.10 35.80 8.72
CA ASN A 221 -13.11 36.53 7.98
C ASN A 221 -12.85 36.58 6.46
N LEU A 222 -11.58 36.56 6.07
CA LEU A 222 -11.18 36.50 4.65
C LEU A 222 -11.50 35.13 4.08
N LYS A 223 -11.19 34.05 4.81
CA LYS A 223 -11.56 32.66 4.44
C LYS A 223 -13.06 32.54 4.22
N ASP A 224 -13.88 32.99 5.17
CA ASP A 224 -15.33 32.85 5.10
C ASP A 224 -15.91 33.60 3.90
N LYS A 225 -15.40 34.77 3.60
CA LYS A 225 -15.79 35.53 2.41
C LYS A 225 -15.39 34.81 1.11
N LEU A 226 -14.16 34.30 1.03
CA LEU A 226 -13.69 33.59 -0.16
C LEU A 226 -14.50 32.31 -0.42
N LEU A 227 -14.92 31.60 0.62
CA LEU A 227 -15.76 30.40 0.49
C LEU A 227 -17.21 30.69 0.01
N THR A 228 -17.67 31.95 0.08
CA THR A 228 -18.99 32.36 -0.43
C THR A 228 -18.99 32.83 -1.88
N ILE A 229 -17.82 32.84 -2.53
CA ILE A 229 -17.68 33.29 -3.93
C ILE A 229 -17.87 32.12 -4.87
N ASP A 230 -18.93 32.11 -5.66
CA ASP A 230 -19.34 31.00 -6.53
C ASP A 230 -18.79 31.08 -7.96
N SER A 231 -18.10 32.17 -8.33
CA SER A 231 -17.63 32.37 -9.72
C SER A 231 -16.32 33.16 -9.78
N ASP A 232 -15.59 32.98 -10.88
CA ASP A 232 -14.33 33.72 -11.14
C ASP A 232 -14.58 35.25 -11.19
N GLU A 233 -15.73 35.67 -11.77
CA GLU A 233 -16.12 37.08 -11.80
C GLU A 233 -16.35 37.66 -10.38
N GLY A 234 -16.94 36.85 -9.48
CA GLY A 234 -17.13 37.21 -8.08
C GLY A 234 -15.79 37.37 -7.36
N PHE A 235 -14.82 36.50 -7.67
CA PHE A 235 -13.49 36.56 -7.09
C PHE A 235 -12.71 37.81 -7.55
N GLU A 236 -12.75 38.13 -8.84
CA GLU A 236 -12.10 39.35 -9.37
C GLU A 236 -12.71 40.61 -8.77
N ALA A 237 -14.04 40.71 -8.68
CA ALA A 237 -14.73 41.81 -8.05
C ALA A 237 -14.33 42.00 -6.58
N TYR A 238 -14.18 40.90 -5.84
CA TYR A 238 -13.73 40.94 -4.44
C TYR A 238 -12.27 41.39 -4.30
N LEU A 239 -11.37 40.92 -5.18
CA LEU A 239 -9.99 41.41 -5.21
C LEU A 239 -9.90 42.90 -5.48
N GLU A 240 -10.70 43.44 -6.42
CA GLU A 240 -10.76 44.88 -6.68
C GLU A 240 -11.24 45.66 -5.46
N GLU A 241 -12.22 45.14 -4.71
CA GLU A 241 -12.68 45.76 -3.47
C GLU A 241 -11.57 45.82 -2.41
N LEU A 242 -10.84 44.73 -2.22
CA LEU A 242 -9.70 44.66 -1.29
C LEU A 242 -8.59 45.63 -1.65
N LEU A 243 -8.28 45.79 -2.93
CA LEU A 243 -7.23 46.70 -3.41
C LEU A 243 -7.64 48.18 -3.30
N LYS A 244 -8.93 48.48 -3.28
CA LYS A 244 -9.45 49.84 -3.12
C LYS A 244 -9.53 50.31 -1.66
N LYS A 245 -9.43 49.38 -0.67
CA LYS A 245 -9.44 49.76 0.76
C LYS A 245 -8.10 50.35 1.16
N PRO A 246 -8.06 51.58 1.75
CA PRO A 246 -6.82 52.16 2.26
C PRO A 246 -6.27 51.25 3.40
N LYS A 247 -4.94 51.09 3.42
CA LYS A 247 -4.24 50.24 4.41
C LYS A 247 -4.54 50.55 5.88
N GLU A 248 -5.13 51.69 6.17
CA GLU A 248 -5.47 52.13 7.53
C GLU A 248 -6.76 51.52 8.09
N GLU A 249 -7.66 50.97 7.24
CA GLU A 249 -8.89 50.34 7.70
C GLU A 249 -8.73 48.82 7.98
N MET A 250 -7.69 48.23 7.44
CA MET A 250 -7.40 46.80 7.69
C MET A 250 -6.95 46.51 9.14
N ASN A 251 -6.55 47.53 9.90
CA ASN A 251 -6.10 47.42 11.29
C ASN A 251 -7.16 47.85 12.33
N LYS A 252 -8.39 48.22 11.92
CA LYS A 252 -9.42 48.76 12.84
C LYS A 252 -10.56 47.78 13.19
N HIS A 253 -10.52 46.56 12.75
CA HIS A 253 -11.46 45.54 13.21
C HIS A 253 -10.74 44.49 14.07
N ASP A 254 -10.33 44.99 15.25
CA ASP A 254 -10.03 44.18 16.43
C ASP A 254 -11.31 43.85 17.20
#